data_9772f675f38e7b12e2c026284a7fa270
#
_entry.id   9772f675f38e7b12e2c026284a7fa270
#
_cell.length_a   1.000
_cell.length_b   1.000
_cell.length_c   1.000
_cell.angle_alpha   90.00
_cell.angle_beta   90.00
_cell.angle_gamma   90.00
#
_symmetry.space_group_name_H-M   'P 1'
#
loop_
_entity.id
_entity.type
_entity.pdbx_description
1 polymer ?
#
loop_
_entity_poly.entity_id
_entity_poly.type
_entity_poly.pdbx_seq_one_letter_code
_entity_poly.pdbx_strand_id
1 'polypeptide(L)'
;MSADLLAAEAPQTMTSDLPRTEAYYRLKADMEDFLYGEADLLDTRRFRDWLNLLSQDITYFMPIRRNVKFGQHVERENTRQGAGISWFDEDKWTLSKRVDQILTGVHFAEEPLSRVCHMVSNVQILRVTPSLDEPREVEVRCRFLVYQNRIEYETYTFVGKRTDLIRKTADGWKIARREILLDQNVLLAKNLSTFF
;
A
#
# COMPACT_ATOMS: atom_id res chain seq x y z
N MET A 1 10.31 3.15 -41.94
CA MET A 1 9.47 2.67 -40.83
C MET A 1 9.86 3.46 -39.58
N SER A 2 8.93 4.20 -39.10
CA SER A 2 9.06 5.50 -38.49
C SER A 2 9.64 5.49 -37.09
N ALA A 3 10.54 6.41 -36.79
CA ALA A 3 11.14 6.67 -35.49
C ALA A 3 10.15 7.31 -34.45
N ASP A 4 8.91 7.55 -34.87
CA ASP A 4 7.88 8.23 -34.09
C ASP A 4 7.15 7.36 -33.02
N LEU A 5 7.45 6.07 -32.95
CA LEU A 5 6.83 5.18 -31.98
C LEU A 5 7.53 5.16 -30.61
N LEU A 6 8.61 5.91 -30.43
CA LEU A 6 9.36 6.04 -29.19
C LEU A 6 9.00 7.31 -28.38
N ALA A 7 8.11 8.13 -28.90
CA ALA A 7 7.62 9.32 -28.19
C ALA A 7 6.40 9.07 -27.31
N ALA A 8 6.07 7.79 -27.02
CA ALA A 8 5.11 7.47 -25.96
C ALA A 8 5.76 7.77 -24.62
N GLU A 9 5.43 8.93 -24.08
CA GLU A 9 5.66 9.46 -22.74
C GLU A 9 6.73 8.69 -21.97
N ALA A 10 7.93 9.27 -21.91
CA ALA A 10 8.91 8.89 -20.90
C ALA A 10 8.16 8.78 -19.57
N PRO A 11 8.39 7.71 -18.79
CA PRO A 11 7.78 7.60 -17.47
C PRO A 11 8.05 8.93 -16.78
N GLN A 12 6.99 9.66 -16.43
CA GLN A 12 7.13 10.87 -15.65
C GLN A 12 7.95 10.46 -14.44
N THR A 13 9.19 10.89 -14.41
CA THR A 13 10.05 10.75 -13.25
C THR A 13 9.38 11.61 -12.20
N MET A 14 8.50 10.98 -11.40
CA MET A 14 7.83 11.64 -10.28
C MET A 14 8.86 11.83 -9.16
N THR A 15 9.87 12.64 -9.46
CA THR A 15 10.65 13.30 -8.43
C THR A 15 9.78 14.45 -7.99
N SER A 16 9.36 14.43 -6.72
CA SER A 16 8.61 15.57 -6.18
C SER A 16 9.49 16.82 -6.31
N ASP A 17 8.95 17.87 -6.90
CA ASP A 17 9.58 19.20 -6.98
C ASP A 17 9.57 19.92 -5.63
N LEU A 18 9.28 19.21 -4.55
CA LEU A 18 9.26 19.75 -3.20
C LEU A 18 10.67 20.18 -2.79
N PRO A 19 10.81 21.41 -2.27
CA PRO A 19 12.11 21.93 -1.82
C PRO A 19 12.64 21.09 -0.66
N ARG A 20 13.92 20.74 -0.71
CA ARG A 20 14.63 19.90 0.29
C ARG A 20 15.04 20.72 1.52
N THR A 21 14.06 21.34 2.18
CA THR A 21 14.22 22.12 3.39
C THR A 21 14.25 21.25 4.64
N GLU A 22 14.55 21.85 5.80
CA GLU A 22 14.42 21.17 7.10
C GLU A 22 13.01 20.65 7.32
N ALA A 23 11.97 21.43 6.98
CA ALA A 23 10.57 21.03 7.08
C ALA A 23 10.28 19.78 6.25
N TYR A 24 10.84 19.67 5.03
CA TYR A 24 10.73 18.48 4.21
C TYR A 24 11.34 17.24 4.88
N TYR A 25 12.57 17.36 5.42
CA TYR A 25 13.23 16.19 6.02
C TYR A 25 12.57 15.77 7.34
N ARG A 26 12.07 16.73 8.12
CA ARG A 26 11.27 16.43 9.32
C ARG A 26 9.99 15.70 8.98
N LEU A 27 9.23 16.22 8.00
CA LEU A 27 8.01 15.55 7.53
C LEU A 27 8.30 14.17 6.95
N LYS A 28 9.42 14.02 6.23
CA LYS A 28 9.82 12.72 5.68
C LYS A 28 10.10 11.71 6.80
N ALA A 29 10.78 12.10 7.86
CA ALA A 29 11.01 11.25 9.03
C ALA A 29 9.68 10.88 9.70
N ASP A 30 8.75 11.82 9.88
CA ASP A 30 7.41 11.55 10.43
C ASP A 30 6.65 10.50 9.60
N MET A 31 6.74 10.58 8.27
CA MET A 31 6.09 9.61 7.38
C MET A 31 6.77 8.24 7.43
N GLU A 32 8.09 8.19 7.51
CA GLU A 32 8.85 6.94 7.67
C GLU A 32 8.48 6.27 9.00
N ASP A 33 8.50 6.98 10.10
CA ASP A 33 8.14 6.47 11.42
C ASP A 33 6.69 5.97 11.46
N PHE A 34 5.76 6.70 10.81
CA PHE A 34 4.36 6.27 10.71
C PHE A 34 4.21 4.95 9.95
N LEU A 35 4.88 4.81 8.80
CA LEU A 35 4.80 3.60 7.97
C LEU A 35 5.52 2.41 8.61
N TYR A 36 6.63 2.64 9.33
CA TYR A 36 7.34 1.58 10.06
C TYR A 36 6.53 1.15 11.30
N GLY A 37 5.91 2.09 12.01
CA GLY A 37 5.00 1.76 13.11
C GLY A 37 3.76 1.00 12.66
N GLU A 38 3.23 1.29 11.47
CA GLU A 38 2.18 0.49 10.85
C GLU A 38 2.62 -0.96 10.60
N ALA A 39 3.82 -1.14 10.01
CA ALA A 39 4.40 -2.45 9.76
C ALA A 39 4.53 -3.25 11.07
N ASP A 40 5.04 -2.64 12.14
CA ASP A 40 5.17 -3.26 13.45
C ASP A 40 3.82 -3.72 14.04
N LEU A 41 2.76 -2.93 13.85
CA LEU A 41 1.42 -3.32 14.28
C LEU A 41 0.91 -4.57 13.56
N LEU A 42 1.11 -4.65 12.26
CA LEU A 42 0.72 -5.81 11.47
C LEU A 42 1.56 -7.05 11.82
N ASP A 43 2.88 -6.91 11.94
CA ASP A 43 3.80 -8.00 12.25
C ASP A 43 3.58 -8.56 13.66
N THR A 44 3.20 -7.70 14.60
CA THR A 44 2.84 -8.10 15.97
C THR A 44 1.36 -8.44 16.15
N ARG A 45 0.59 -8.52 15.07
CA ARG A 45 -0.83 -8.90 15.03
C ARG A 45 -1.74 -7.97 15.85
N ARG A 46 -1.36 -6.73 16.01
CA ARG A 46 -2.14 -5.68 16.65
C ARG A 46 -3.16 -5.08 15.67
N PHE A 47 -3.96 -5.93 15.04
CA PHE A 47 -4.85 -5.56 13.95
C PHE A 47 -5.89 -4.50 14.32
N ARG A 48 -6.37 -4.48 15.58
CA ARG A 48 -7.32 -3.44 16.02
C ARG A 48 -6.64 -2.08 16.13
N ASP A 49 -5.39 -2.04 16.57
CA ASP A 49 -4.61 -0.80 16.62
C ASP A 49 -4.27 -0.33 15.21
N TRP A 50 -3.96 -1.27 14.30
CA TRP A 50 -3.79 -0.97 12.87
C TRP A 50 -5.04 -0.33 12.27
N LEU A 51 -6.26 -0.85 12.54
CA LEU A 51 -7.51 -0.23 12.08
C LEU A 51 -7.66 1.21 12.55
N ASN A 52 -7.09 1.58 13.71
CA ASN A 52 -7.11 2.95 14.20
C ASN A 52 -6.22 3.90 13.40
N LEU A 53 -5.26 3.40 12.62
CA LEU A 53 -4.45 4.21 11.69
C LEU A 53 -5.21 4.56 10.40
N LEU A 54 -6.32 3.89 10.12
CA LEU A 54 -7.14 4.14 8.93
C LEU A 54 -8.18 5.22 9.21
N SER A 55 -8.40 6.13 8.27
CA SER A 55 -9.50 7.09 8.36
C SER A 55 -10.87 6.40 8.17
N GLN A 56 -11.95 7.07 8.53
CA GLN A 56 -13.31 6.49 8.37
C GLN A 56 -13.69 6.36 6.89
N ASP A 57 -13.17 7.27 6.06
CA ASP A 57 -13.38 7.34 4.62
C ASP A 57 -12.26 6.65 3.82
N ILE A 58 -11.50 5.72 4.43
CA ILE A 58 -10.42 5.01 3.75
C ILE A 58 -10.91 4.32 2.47
N THR A 59 -10.13 4.48 1.42
CA THR A 59 -10.18 3.64 0.23
C THR A 59 -8.92 2.77 0.18
N TYR A 60 -9.09 1.47 0.27
CA TYR A 60 -8.01 0.49 0.25
C TYR A 60 -8.13 -0.34 -1.03
N PHE A 61 -7.30 -0.01 -2.01
CA PHE A 61 -7.43 -0.56 -3.36
C PHE A 61 -6.18 -1.31 -3.80
N MET A 62 -6.37 -2.48 -4.38
CA MET A 62 -5.32 -3.30 -4.95
C MET A 62 -5.82 -3.91 -6.26
N PRO A 63 -5.42 -3.34 -7.42
CA PRO A 63 -5.81 -3.84 -8.72
C PRO A 63 -5.22 -5.22 -9.00
N ILE A 64 -5.85 -5.92 -9.94
CA ILE A 64 -5.23 -7.07 -10.60
C ILE A 64 -4.28 -6.56 -11.67
N ARG A 65 -3.04 -7.03 -11.64
CA ARG A 65 -2.03 -6.72 -12.63
C ARG A 65 -2.00 -7.81 -13.71
N ARG A 66 -1.84 -7.40 -14.96
CA ARG A 66 -1.86 -8.29 -16.12
C ARG A 66 -0.59 -8.14 -16.93
N ASN A 67 -0.15 -9.24 -17.53
CA ASN A 67 0.87 -9.17 -18.56
C ASN A 67 0.22 -8.68 -19.87
N VAL A 68 0.72 -7.59 -20.38
CA VAL A 68 0.23 -6.95 -21.60
C VAL A 68 1.34 -6.81 -22.62
N LYS A 69 0.98 -6.62 -23.89
CA LYS A 69 1.95 -6.39 -24.96
C LYS A 69 2.65 -5.05 -24.75
N PHE A 70 3.86 -4.96 -25.29
CA PHE A 70 4.62 -3.72 -25.29
C PHE A 70 3.77 -2.55 -25.84
N GLY A 71 3.82 -1.40 -25.18
CA GLY A 71 3.01 -0.22 -25.52
C GLY A 71 1.60 -0.18 -24.94
N GLN A 72 1.12 -1.24 -24.26
CA GLN A 72 -0.23 -1.30 -23.67
C GLN A 72 -0.24 -1.14 -22.14
N HIS A 73 0.91 -0.91 -21.52
CA HIS A 73 1.07 -0.92 -20.05
C HIS A 73 0.18 0.12 -19.36
N VAL A 74 0.16 1.36 -19.85
CA VAL A 74 -0.57 2.47 -19.22
C VAL A 74 -2.07 2.20 -19.14
N GLU A 75 -2.62 1.60 -20.20
CA GLU A 75 -4.08 1.44 -20.32
C GLU A 75 -4.59 0.12 -19.76
N ARG A 76 -3.80 -0.96 -19.85
CA ARG A 76 -4.30 -2.33 -19.70
C ARG A 76 -3.60 -3.17 -18.65
N GLU A 77 -2.45 -2.72 -18.12
CA GLU A 77 -1.68 -3.50 -17.16
C GLU A 77 -2.43 -3.70 -15.84
N ASN A 78 -3.10 -2.66 -15.35
CA ASN A 78 -3.82 -2.70 -14.08
C ASN A 78 -5.32 -2.54 -14.29
N THR A 79 -6.11 -3.25 -13.49
CA THR A 79 -7.55 -2.96 -13.40
C THR A 79 -7.78 -1.62 -12.72
N ARG A 80 -8.89 -0.97 -13.02
CA ARG A 80 -9.23 0.34 -12.46
C ARG A 80 -10.25 0.19 -11.34
N GLN A 81 -10.16 1.03 -10.33
CA GLN A 81 -11.12 1.08 -9.26
C GLN A 81 -12.54 1.32 -9.82
N GLY A 82 -13.52 0.56 -9.31
CA GLY A 82 -14.91 0.64 -9.78
C GLY A 82 -15.16 0.09 -11.19
N ALA A 83 -14.13 -0.40 -11.89
CA ALA A 83 -14.24 -0.90 -13.26
C ALA A 83 -13.55 -2.26 -13.43
N GLY A 84 -14.16 -3.31 -12.88
CA GLY A 84 -13.66 -4.68 -12.99
C GLY A 84 -13.30 -5.32 -11.67
N ILE A 85 -12.60 -6.46 -11.75
CA ILE A 85 -12.19 -7.23 -10.57
C ILE A 85 -10.87 -6.67 -10.03
N SER A 86 -10.77 -6.57 -8.72
CA SER A 86 -9.56 -6.19 -7.97
C SER A 86 -9.27 -7.24 -6.89
N TRP A 87 -8.05 -7.24 -6.36
CA TRP A 87 -7.72 -8.04 -5.18
C TRP A 87 -8.34 -7.45 -3.93
N PHE A 88 -8.28 -6.12 -3.79
CA PHE A 88 -8.97 -5.35 -2.76
C PHE A 88 -9.61 -4.12 -3.40
N ASP A 89 -10.82 -3.80 -3.00
CA ASP A 89 -11.52 -2.53 -3.21
C ASP A 89 -12.43 -2.35 -1.99
N GLU A 90 -11.81 -1.92 -0.89
CA GLU A 90 -12.38 -2.06 0.44
C GLU A 90 -12.41 -0.72 1.17
N ASP A 91 -13.45 -0.57 1.95
CA ASP A 91 -13.64 0.49 2.93
C ASP A 91 -13.25 0.04 4.35
N LYS A 92 -13.35 0.93 5.31
CA LYS A 92 -13.02 0.64 6.70
C LYS A 92 -13.91 -0.47 7.30
N TRP A 93 -15.16 -0.52 6.91
CA TRP A 93 -16.08 -1.54 7.41
C TRP A 93 -15.64 -2.93 6.95
N THR A 94 -15.35 -3.08 5.66
CA THR A 94 -14.88 -4.35 5.10
C THR A 94 -13.56 -4.79 5.71
N LEU A 95 -12.59 -3.86 5.85
CA LEU A 95 -11.32 -4.14 6.51
C LEU A 95 -11.51 -4.57 7.98
N SER A 96 -12.45 -3.94 8.70
CA SER A 96 -12.77 -4.36 10.07
C SER A 96 -13.34 -5.78 10.13
N LYS A 97 -14.16 -6.18 9.14
CA LYS A 97 -14.69 -7.54 9.06
C LYS A 97 -13.62 -8.58 8.77
N ARG A 98 -12.62 -8.24 7.95
CA ARG A 98 -11.45 -9.12 7.76
C ARG A 98 -10.66 -9.30 9.05
N VAL A 99 -10.42 -8.21 9.78
CA VAL A 99 -9.77 -8.27 11.09
C VAL A 99 -10.59 -9.10 12.09
N ASP A 100 -11.90 -8.88 12.16
CA ASP A 100 -12.79 -9.68 13.01
C ASP A 100 -12.67 -11.17 12.66
N GLN A 101 -12.68 -11.52 11.38
CA GLN A 101 -12.55 -12.89 10.89
C GLN A 101 -11.22 -13.54 11.33
N ILE A 102 -10.09 -12.84 11.17
CA ILE A 102 -8.78 -13.34 11.61
C ILE A 102 -8.79 -13.58 13.14
N LEU A 103 -9.38 -12.67 13.90
CA LEU A 103 -9.42 -12.73 15.35
C LEU A 103 -10.43 -13.73 15.93
N THR A 104 -11.25 -14.38 15.11
CA THR A 104 -12.14 -15.47 15.59
C THR A 104 -11.38 -16.71 16.06
N GLY A 105 -10.12 -16.89 15.58
CA GLY A 105 -9.33 -18.10 15.86
C GLY A 105 -9.84 -19.37 15.19
N VAL A 106 -10.88 -19.26 14.33
CA VAL A 106 -11.44 -20.38 13.55
C VAL A 106 -11.37 -20.15 12.04
N HIS A 107 -10.69 -19.08 11.63
CA HIS A 107 -10.48 -18.79 10.22
C HIS A 107 -9.42 -19.74 9.65
N PHE A 108 -9.86 -20.73 8.89
CA PHE A 108 -9.00 -21.81 8.37
C PHE A 108 -7.72 -21.31 7.65
N ALA A 109 -7.81 -20.19 6.95
CA ALA A 109 -6.66 -19.61 6.25
C ALA A 109 -5.59 -19.03 7.18
N GLU A 110 -5.94 -18.73 8.43
CA GLU A 110 -5.07 -18.18 9.48
C GLU A 110 -5.06 -19.03 10.75
N GLU A 111 -5.34 -20.33 10.65
CA GLU A 111 -5.19 -21.27 11.77
C GLU A 111 -4.19 -22.38 11.36
N PRO A 112 -3.00 -22.43 11.95
CA PRO A 112 -2.42 -21.43 12.87
C PRO A 112 -2.10 -20.09 12.19
N LEU A 113 -2.06 -19.03 13.00
CA LEU A 113 -1.77 -17.66 12.52
C LEU A 113 -0.43 -17.58 11.79
N SER A 114 -0.44 -16.89 10.65
CA SER A 114 0.77 -16.58 9.90
C SER A 114 1.75 -15.72 10.73
N ARG A 115 3.04 -15.90 10.47
CA ARG A 115 4.08 -14.94 10.83
C ARG A 115 4.33 -14.08 9.61
N VAL A 116 4.29 -12.79 9.81
CA VAL A 116 4.46 -11.81 8.74
C VAL A 116 5.60 -10.87 9.10
N CYS A 117 6.35 -10.44 8.10
CA CYS A 117 7.36 -9.41 8.24
C CYS A 117 7.21 -8.41 7.08
N HIS A 118 6.90 -7.17 7.41
CA HIS A 118 6.79 -6.08 6.45
C HIS A 118 8.11 -5.31 6.39
N MET A 119 8.71 -5.25 5.22
CA MET A 119 9.84 -4.37 4.94
C MET A 119 9.36 -3.23 4.06
N VAL A 120 9.38 -2.01 4.60
CA VAL A 120 9.02 -0.79 3.88
C VAL A 120 10.30 -0.04 3.55
N SER A 121 10.41 0.41 2.30
CA SER A 121 11.61 1.10 1.82
C SER A 121 11.28 2.17 0.78
N ASN A 122 12.28 2.98 0.42
CA ASN A 122 12.19 3.99 -0.63
C ASN A 122 11.00 4.95 -0.42
N VAL A 123 10.79 5.39 0.81
CA VAL A 123 9.73 6.33 1.17
C VAL A 123 9.98 7.67 0.52
N GLN A 124 9.03 8.14 -0.27
CA GLN A 124 9.09 9.38 -1.03
C GLN A 124 7.81 10.19 -0.81
N ILE A 125 7.96 11.46 -0.45
CA ILE A 125 6.83 12.40 -0.44
C ILE A 125 6.63 12.89 -1.87
N LEU A 126 5.43 12.70 -2.40
CA LEU A 126 5.05 13.13 -3.75
C LEU A 126 4.39 14.49 -3.72
N ARG A 127 3.54 14.74 -2.75
CA ARG A 127 2.77 15.97 -2.61
C ARG A 127 2.45 16.25 -1.15
N VAL A 128 2.36 17.54 -0.81
CA VAL A 128 1.94 18.02 0.51
C VAL A 128 0.89 19.11 0.32
N THR A 129 -0.15 19.07 1.11
CA THR A 129 -1.24 20.06 1.07
C THR A 129 -1.52 20.55 2.50
N PRO A 130 -1.66 21.85 2.75
CA PRO A 130 -1.44 22.95 1.82
C PRO A 130 0.05 23.27 1.60
N SER A 131 0.94 23.00 2.57
CA SER A 131 2.37 23.32 2.49
C SER A 131 3.21 22.42 3.40
N LEU A 132 4.54 22.48 3.25
CA LEU A 132 5.48 21.74 4.11
C LEU A 132 5.49 22.25 5.56
N ASP A 133 5.19 23.51 5.79
CA ASP A 133 5.19 24.12 7.13
C ASP A 133 3.92 23.75 7.92
N GLU A 134 2.79 23.57 7.21
CA GLU A 134 1.51 23.19 7.81
C GLU A 134 0.88 22.00 7.06
N PRO A 135 1.50 20.83 7.09
CA PRO A 135 1.01 19.67 6.33
C PRO A 135 -0.30 19.14 6.93
N ARG A 136 -1.33 19.04 6.08
CA ARG A 136 -2.62 18.42 6.42
C ARG A 136 -2.83 17.11 5.70
N GLU A 137 -2.41 17.04 4.44
CA GLU A 137 -2.40 15.81 3.66
C GLU A 137 -1.05 15.63 3.00
N VAL A 138 -0.55 14.41 3.05
CA VAL A 138 0.73 14.02 2.46
C VAL A 138 0.51 12.82 1.57
N GLU A 139 0.85 12.93 0.30
CA GLU A 139 0.88 11.79 -0.61
C GLU A 139 2.27 11.17 -0.58
N VAL A 140 2.34 9.92 -0.16
CA VAL A 140 3.57 9.18 0.06
C VAL A 140 3.60 7.95 -0.83
N ARG A 141 4.73 7.69 -1.45
CA ARG A 141 4.99 6.45 -2.18
C ARG A 141 6.12 5.68 -1.50
N CYS A 142 5.97 4.37 -1.40
CA CYS A 142 7.04 3.50 -0.93
C CYS A 142 7.12 2.20 -1.75
N ARG A 143 8.16 1.41 -1.48
CA ARG A 143 8.28 0.01 -1.89
C ARG A 143 8.06 -0.84 -0.68
N PHE A 144 7.51 -2.04 -0.89
CA PHE A 144 7.38 -3.00 0.18
C PHE A 144 7.80 -4.39 -0.27
N LEU A 145 8.26 -5.15 0.69
CA LEU A 145 8.36 -6.60 0.64
C LEU A 145 7.66 -7.13 1.89
N VAL A 146 6.69 -8.02 1.69
CA VAL A 146 6.00 -8.71 2.79
C VAL A 146 6.36 -10.19 2.69
N TYR A 147 7.02 -10.70 3.72
CA TYR A 147 7.27 -12.11 3.90
C TYR A 147 6.19 -12.69 4.81
N GLN A 148 5.57 -13.80 4.40
CA GLN A 148 4.58 -14.52 5.17
C GLN A 148 5.00 -15.98 5.29
N ASN A 149 4.99 -16.52 6.51
CA ASN A 149 5.19 -17.94 6.78
C ASN A 149 4.05 -18.45 7.66
N ARG A 150 3.46 -19.55 7.23
CA ARG A 150 2.49 -20.32 8.01
C ARG A 150 2.85 -21.78 7.94
N ILE A 151 2.83 -22.48 9.07
CA ILE A 151 3.29 -23.87 9.19
C ILE A 151 4.69 -24.10 8.60
N GLU A 152 5.10 -25.35 8.35
CA GLU A 152 6.48 -25.68 7.95
C GLU A 152 6.77 -25.37 6.48
N TYR A 153 5.76 -25.38 5.62
CA TYR A 153 5.94 -25.38 4.16
C TYR A 153 5.19 -24.24 3.43
N GLU A 154 4.39 -23.47 4.11
CA GLU A 154 3.71 -22.32 3.48
C GLU A 154 4.52 -21.04 3.68
N THR A 155 5.23 -20.67 2.64
CA THR A 155 6.06 -19.46 2.62
C THR A 155 5.72 -18.65 1.37
N TYR A 156 5.36 -17.38 1.57
CA TYR A 156 5.00 -16.47 0.49
C TYR A 156 5.77 -15.17 0.63
N THR A 157 6.06 -14.56 -0.50
CA THR A 157 6.68 -13.23 -0.57
C THR A 157 5.87 -12.38 -1.52
N PHE A 158 5.46 -11.21 -1.05
CA PHE A 158 4.77 -10.22 -1.85
C PHE A 158 5.68 -9.00 -2.01
N VAL A 159 5.91 -8.59 -3.24
CA VAL A 159 6.76 -7.44 -3.56
C VAL A 159 5.96 -6.45 -4.38
N GLY A 160 6.07 -5.18 -4.03
CA GLY A 160 5.33 -4.16 -4.77
C GLY A 160 5.66 -2.74 -4.34
N LYS A 161 4.77 -1.89 -4.72
CA LYS A 161 4.78 -0.46 -4.38
C LYS A 161 3.39 -0.03 -3.95
N ARG A 162 3.34 0.95 -3.08
CA ARG A 162 2.07 1.57 -2.69
C ARG A 162 2.18 3.08 -2.68
N THR A 163 1.04 3.70 -2.91
CA THR A 163 0.86 5.14 -2.79
C THR A 163 -0.24 5.39 -1.77
N ASP A 164 0.10 6.12 -0.73
CA ASP A 164 -0.78 6.43 0.38
C ASP A 164 -1.09 7.93 0.41
N LEU A 165 -2.35 8.29 0.63
CA LEU A 165 -2.74 9.63 1.08
C LEU A 165 -2.89 9.58 2.59
N ILE A 166 -1.98 10.24 3.30
CA ILE A 166 -1.94 10.30 4.76
C ILE A 166 -2.46 11.67 5.19
N ARG A 167 -3.49 11.69 6.04
CA ARG A 167 -4.19 12.89 6.50
C ARG A 167 -3.95 13.11 7.97
N LYS A 168 -3.66 14.36 8.35
CA LYS A 168 -3.52 14.77 9.73
C LYS A 168 -4.88 15.02 10.36
N THR A 169 -5.14 14.40 11.50
CA THR A 169 -6.36 14.53 12.30
C THR A 169 -6.03 14.98 13.72
N ALA A 170 -7.03 15.21 14.55
CA ALA A 170 -6.83 15.50 15.96
C ALA A 170 -6.10 14.36 16.70
N ASP A 171 -6.32 13.11 16.25
CA ASP A 171 -5.72 11.90 16.83
C ASP A 171 -4.40 11.48 16.18
N GLY A 172 -3.79 12.33 15.35
CA GLY A 172 -2.56 12.04 14.63
C GLY A 172 -2.77 11.76 13.14
N TRP A 173 -1.79 11.12 12.52
CA TRP A 173 -1.84 10.76 11.12
C TRP A 173 -2.74 9.55 10.86
N LYS A 174 -3.54 9.60 9.78
CA LYS A 174 -4.42 8.51 9.33
C LYS A 174 -4.26 8.27 7.84
N ILE A 175 -4.33 7.02 7.41
CA ILE A 175 -4.36 6.68 5.98
C ILE A 175 -5.78 6.90 5.45
N ALA A 176 -5.93 7.84 4.50
CA ALA A 176 -7.21 8.15 3.87
C ALA A 176 -7.40 7.45 2.53
N ARG A 177 -6.32 7.11 1.84
CA ARG A 177 -6.33 6.29 0.63
C ARG A 177 -5.04 5.48 0.57
N ARG A 178 -5.16 4.23 0.15
CA ARG A 178 -4.03 3.36 -0.17
C ARG A 178 -4.28 2.68 -1.50
N GLU A 179 -3.35 2.83 -2.43
CA GLU A 179 -3.29 2.06 -3.66
C GLU A 179 -2.06 1.16 -3.63
N ILE A 180 -2.27 -0.15 -3.81
CA ILE A 180 -1.24 -1.18 -3.71
C ILE A 180 -1.04 -1.80 -5.07
N LEU A 181 0.17 -1.76 -5.60
CA LEU A 181 0.54 -2.40 -6.85
C LEU A 181 1.54 -3.53 -6.57
N LEU A 182 1.07 -4.77 -6.65
CA LEU A 182 1.97 -5.93 -6.62
C LEU A 182 2.72 -6.05 -7.95
N ASP A 183 4.00 -6.40 -7.86
CA ASP A 183 4.81 -6.68 -9.05
C ASP A 183 4.65 -8.15 -9.52
N GLN A 184 3.64 -8.84 -9.02
CA GLN A 184 3.25 -10.20 -9.38
C GLN A 184 1.91 -10.14 -10.13
N ASN A 185 1.82 -10.79 -11.28
CA ASN A 185 0.56 -10.92 -12.04
C ASN A 185 -0.25 -12.14 -11.59
N VAL A 186 0.37 -13.10 -10.96
CA VAL A 186 -0.24 -14.29 -10.37
C VAL A 186 0.18 -14.40 -8.92
N LEU A 187 -0.79 -14.49 -8.02
CA LEU A 187 -0.54 -14.77 -6.62
C LEU A 187 -0.37 -16.28 -6.44
N LEU A 188 0.81 -16.69 -5.98
CA LEU A 188 1.09 -18.08 -5.66
C LEU A 188 0.63 -18.47 -4.27
N ALA A 189 0.24 -17.49 -3.46
CA ALA A 189 -0.33 -17.72 -2.14
C ALA A 189 -1.73 -18.36 -2.25
N LYS A 190 -2.01 -19.33 -1.39
CA LYS A 190 -3.31 -20.02 -1.35
C LYS A 190 -4.47 -19.10 -0.97
N ASN A 191 -4.17 -18.05 -0.22
CA ASN A 191 -5.11 -17.03 0.19
C ASN A 191 -4.40 -15.67 0.31
N LEU A 192 -5.18 -14.61 0.46
CA LEU A 192 -4.69 -13.25 0.66
C LEU A 192 -5.27 -12.72 1.97
N SER A 193 -4.76 -13.25 3.09
CA SER A 193 -5.17 -12.91 4.44
C SER A 193 -4.33 -11.81 5.07
N THR A 194 -3.18 -11.48 4.46
CA THR A 194 -2.30 -10.40 4.93
C THR A 194 -2.79 -9.03 4.46
N PHE A 195 -2.43 -8.00 5.21
CA PHE A 195 -2.58 -6.60 4.81
C PHE A 195 -1.25 -6.05 4.27
N PHE A 196 -1.28 -4.87 3.60
CA PHE A 196 -0.12 -4.29 2.94
C PHE A 196 0.05 -2.82 3.29
#